data_9f78197572a588a86131b1d06470e3fd
#
_entry.id   9f78197572a588a86131b1d06470e3fd
#
_cell.length_a   1.000
_cell.length_b   1.000
_cell.length_c   1.000
_cell.angle_alpha   90.00
_cell.angle_beta   90.00
_cell.angle_gamma   90.00
#
_symmetry.space_group_name_H-M   'P 1'
#
loop_
_entity.id
_entity.type
_entity.pdbx_description
1 polymer ?
#
loop_
_entity_poly.entity_id
_entity_poly.type
_entity_poly.pdbx_seq_one_letter_code
_entity_poly.pdbx_strand_id
1 'polypeptide(L)'
;VISYYCCYNCYWLINNNMHFTKKSSYEKRIELRNKLKKQKILKFPGAYNPLTAKLIFEIGFDGVYISGAVMANDLGIPDIGITTLKEVSYRANQIARISDLPSIVDADTGFGNCKKTIETFEDLGLSGCHIEDQIDQKRCGHLDNKEIIPLNKMVDKIKTAVNSKKDNNFLIIARTDANIVEGINKTIERVKAYEDA
;
A
#
# COMPACT_ATOMS: atom_id res chain seq x y z
N VAL A 1 -31.10 23.36 -19.95
CA VAL A 1 -31.55 21.95 -19.85
C VAL A 1 -30.35 21.14 -19.49
N ILE A 2 -30.21 20.76 -18.21
CA ILE A 2 -29.17 19.85 -17.75
C ILE A 2 -29.70 18.44 -18.01
N SER A 3 -29.18 17.79 -19.04
CA SER A 3 -29.45 16.38 -19.31
C SER A 3 -28.70 15.54 -18.29
N TYR A 4 -29.39 14.90 -17.37
CA TYR A 4 -28.82 13.87 -16.51
C TYR A 4 -28.53 12.62 -17.36
N TYR A 5 -27.33 12.47 -17.85
CA TYR A 5 -26.86 11.17 -18.25
C TYR A 5 -26.66 10.34 -16.98
N CYS A 6 -27.74 9.69 -16.53
CA CYS A 6 -27.63 8.63 -15.54
C CYS A 6 -26.81 7.52 -16.17
N CYS A 7 -25.59 7.38 -15.72
CA CYS A 7 -24.61 6.47 -16.28
C CYS A 7 -25.17 5.04 -16.23
N TYR A 8 -25.29 4.35 -17.36
CA TYR A 8 -25.67 2.93 -17.47
C TYR A 8 -24.87 2.03 -16.52
N ASN A 9 -23.65 2.44 -16.15
CA ASN A 9 -22.81 1.81 -15.14
C ASN A 9 -23.39 1.87 -13.72
N CYS A 10 -24.14 2.91 -13.33
CA CYS A 10 -24.76 2.97 -12.01
C CYS A 10 -25.86 1.91 -11.86
N TYR A 11 -26.61 1.63 -12.91
CA TYR A 11 -27.65 0.61 -12.90
C TYR A 11 -27.09 -0.80 -12.82
N TRP A 12 -25.94 -1.05 -13.49
CA TRP A 12 -25.23 -2.33 -13.44
C TRP A 12 -24.61 -2.56 -12.06
N LEU A 13 -24.04 -1.54 -11.44
CA LEU A 13 -23.50 -1.54 -10.08
C LEU A 13 -24.57 -1.89 -9.02
N ILE A 14 -25.78 -1.39 -9.16
CA ILE A 14 -26.88 -1.61 -8.20
C ILE A 14 -27.45 -3.03 -8.31
N ASN A 15 -27.55 -3.58 -9.51
CA ASN A 15 -28.18 -4.88 -9.74
C ASN A 15 -27.28 -6.12 -9.51
N ASN A 16 -25.96 -5.94 -9.36
CA ASN A 16 -25.01 -7.05 -9.23
C ASN A 16 -24.47 -7.29 -7.81
N ASN A 17 -25.16 -6.87 -6.76
CA ASN A 17 -24.77 -7.09 -5.35
C ASN A 17 -23.29 -6.66 -5.06
N MET A 18 -22.86 -5.53 -5.63
CA MET A 18 -21.47 -5.05 -5.60
C MET A 18 -21.11 -4.27 -4.35
N HIS A 19 -21.59 -4.62 -3.18
CA HIS A 19 -21.45 -3.68 -2.08
C HIS A 19 -20.16 -3.82 -1.27
N PHE A 20 -19.67 -5.04 -1.09
CA PHE A 20 -18.48 -5.27 -0.27
C PHE A 20 -17.81 -6.60 -0.61
N THR A 21 -16.56 -6.75 -0.17
CA THR A 21 -15.83 -8.01 -0.21
C THR A 21 -16.61 -9.13 0.50
N LYS A 22 -16.56 -10.35 -0.05
CA LYS A 22 -17.07 -11.56 0.57
C LYS A 22 -16.02 -12.26 1.42
N LYS A 23 -14.72 -11.97 1.17
CA LYS A 23 -13.59 -12.51 1.92
C LYS A 23 -13.25 -11.62 3.12
N SER A 24 -12.96 -12.24 4.24
CA SER A 24 -12.37 -11.58 5.39
C SER A 24 -10.96 -11.08 5.06
N SER A 25 -10.47 -10.12 5.85
CA SER A 25 -9.10 -9.61 5.73
C SER A 25 -8.06 -10.73 5.91
N TYR A 26 -8.33 -11.65 6.82
CA TYR A 26 -7.48 -12.82 7.08
C TYR A 26 -7.38 -13.74 5.85
N GLU A 27 -8.49 -14.07 5.20
CA GLU A 27 -8.49 -14.88 3.99
C GLU A 27 -7.71 -14.23 2.84
N LYS A 28 -7.85 -12.92 2.65
CA LYS A 28 -7.09 -12.18 1.65
C LYS A 28 -5.59 -12.21 1.93
N ARG A 29 -5.16 -12.10 3.19
CA ARG A 29 -3.76 -12.18 3.60
C ARG A 29 -3.18 -13.56 3.35
N ILE A 30 -3.89 -14.62 3.72
CA ILE A 30 -3.48 -16.00 3.44
C ILE A 30 -3.36 -16.23 1.93
N GLU A 31 -4.34 -15.77 1.15
CA GLU A 31 -4.30 -15.89 -0.30
C GLU A 31 -3.07 -15.22 -0.91
N LEU A 32 -2.74 -14.00 -0.45
CA LEU A 32 -1.53 -13.28 -0.87
C LEU A 32 -0.26 -14.08 -0.55
N ARG A 33 -0.13 -14.59 0.68
CA ARG A 33 1.02 -15.42 1.08
C ARG A 33 1.14 -16.68 0.23
N ASN A 34 0.03 -17.33 -0.06
CA ASN A 34 0.00 -18.53 -0.90
C ASN A 34 0.35 -18.24 -2.37
N LYS A 35 -0.08 -17.09 -2.90
CA LYS A 35 0.31 -16.64 -4.25
C LYS A 35 1.82 -16.36 -4.32
N LEU A 36 2.39 -15.67 -3.32
CA LEU A 36 3.83 -15.39 -3.26
C LEU A 36 4.69 -16.65 -3.23
N LYS A 37 4.27 -17.69 -2.51
CA LYS A 37 4.98 -18.98 -2.44
C LYS A 37 5.07 -19.70 -3.81
N LYS A 38 4.18 -19.41 -4.75
CA LYS A 38 4.16 -20.05 -6.07
C LYS A 38 5.24 -19.51 -7.02
N GLN A 39 6.04 -18.53 -6.61
CA GLN A 39 7.11 -17.91 -7.41
C GLN A 39 6.69 -17.44 -8.80
N LYS A 40 5.42 -17.06 -8.96
CA LYS A 40 4.88 -16.47 -10.20
C LYS A 40 4.81 -14.95 -10.04
N ILE A 41 4.97 -14.23 -11.15
CA ILE A 41 4.77 -12.79 -11.17
C ILE A 41 3.31 -12.50 -10.83
N LEU A 42 3.10 -11.69 -9.79
CA LEU A 42 1.79 -11.20 -9.41
C LEU A 42 1.60 -9.78 -9.94
N LYS A 43 0.40 -9.47 -10.40
CA LYS A 43 0.05 -8.17 -10.98
C LYS A 43 -0.85 -7.40 -10.03
N PHE A 44 -0.35 -6.25 -9.54
CA PHE A 44 -1.04 -5.35 -8.61
C PHE A 44 -1.21 -3.97 -9.24
N PRO A 45 -2.22 -3.75 -10.09
CA PRO A 45 -2.50 -2.42 -10.61
C PRO A 45 -2.83 -1.43 -9.52
N GLY A 46 -2.51 -0.15 -9.76
CA GLY A 46 -2.81 0.93 -8.85
C GLY A 46 -4.29 1.29 -8.82
N ALA A 47 -4.85 1.43 -7.62
CA ALA A 47 -6.19 2.00 -7.42
C ALA A 47 -6.11 3.19 -6.46
N TYR A 48 -6.80 4.27 -6.78
CA TYR A 48 -6.92 5.48 -5.98
C TYR A 48 -8.35 5.70 -5.45
N ASN A 49 -9.31 4.91 -5.93
CA ASN A 49 -10.70 4.93 -5.47
C ASN A 49 -11.35 3.54 -5.56
N PRO A 50 -12.53 3.35 -4.93
CA PRO A 50 -13.23 2.06 -4.94
C PRO A 50 -13.62 1.55 -6.32
N LEU A 51 -14.01 2.44 -7.25
CA LEU A 51 -14.41 2.04 -8.60
C LEU A 51 -13.24 1.40 -9.36
N THR A 52 -12.05 2.01 -9.30
CA THR A 52 -10.84 1.45 -9.91
C THR A 52 -10.50 0.09 -9.31
N ALA A 53 -10.58 -0.07 -7.99
CA ALA A 53 -10.34 -1.35 -7.33
C ALA A 53 -11.32 -2.43 -7.77
N LYS A 54 -12.57 -2.06 -8.00
CA LYS A 54 -13.59 -2.99 -8.52
C LYS A 54 -13.31 -3.40 -9.95
N LEU A 55 -12.90 -2.49 -10.82
CA LEU A 55 -12.51 -2.81 -12.19
C LEU A 55 -11.29 -3.75 -12.21
N ILE A 56 -10.29 -3.51 -11.35
CA ILE A 56 -9.12 -4.39 -11.20
C ILE A 56 -9.56 -5.82 -10.83
N PHE A 57 -10.52 -5.96 -9.92
CA PHE A 57 -11.09 -7.25 -9.55
C PHE A 57 -11.81 -7.94 -10.72
N GLU A 58 -12.68 -7.23 -11.42
CA GLU A 58 -13.46 -7.78 -12.54
C GLU A 58 -12.57 -8.23 -13.72
N ILE A 59 -11.45 -7.54 -13.95
CA ILE A 59 -10.46 -7.90 -14.98
C ILE A 59 -9.67 -9.16 -14.59
N GLY A 60 -9.64 -9.54 -13.30
CA GLY A 60 -8.96 -10.75 -12.82
C GLY A 60 -7.48 -10.58 -12.49
N PHE A 61 -7.08 -9.41 -11.98
CA PHE A 61 -5.74 -9.20 -11.44
C PHE A 61 -5.54 -9.88 -10.08
N ASP A 62 -4.28 -9.95 -9.62
CA ASP A 62 -3.90 -10.71 -8.42
C ASP A 62 -4.11 -9.95 -7.12
N GLY A 63 -4.12 -8.64 -7.17
CA GLY A 63 -4.26 -7.76 -6.03
C GLY A 63 -4.38 -6.29 -6.43
N VAL A 64 -4.49 -5.41 -5.45
CA VAL A 64 -4.61 -3.95 -5.63
C VAL A 64 -3.46 -3.26 -4.93
N TYR A 65 -2.80 -2.33 -5.63
CA TYR A 65 -1.81 -1.44 -5.05
C TYR A 65 -2.43 -0.06 -4.78
N ILE A 66 -2.22 0.47 -3.58
CA ILE A 66 -2.72 1.78 -3.15
C ILE A 66 -1.53 2.72 -3.04
N SER A 67 -1.32 3.53 -4.08
CA SER A 67 -0.16 4.41 -4.22
C SER A 67 -0.32 5.69 -3.39
N GLY A 68 0.70 6.02 -2.58
CA GLY A 68 0.77 7.29 -1.85
C GLY A 68 0.81 8.50 -2.79
N ALA A 69 1.62 8.43 -3.84
CA ALA A 69 1.72 9.51 -4.83
C ALA A 69 0.40 9.80 -5.54
N VAL A 70 -0.34 8.75 -5.93
CA VAL A 70 -1.63 8.93 -6.59
C VAL A 70 -2.68 9.47 -5.63
N MET A 71 -2.65 9.04 -4.36
CA MET A 71 -3.54 9.60 -3.33
C MET A 71 -3.23 11.06 -3.02
N ALA A 72 -1.95 11.44 -2.94
CA ALA A 72 -1.57 12.85 -2.79
C ALA A 72 -2.10 13.71 -3.95
N ASN A 73 -1.96 13.22 -5.18
CA ASN A 73 -2.48 13.90 -6.37
C ASN A 73 -4.02 14.01 -6.36
N ASP A 74 -4.73 12.96 -5.93
CA ASP A 74 -6.21 12.98 -5.80
C ASP A 74 -6.68 13.99 -4.74
N LEU A 75 -5.85 14.26 -3.73
CA LEU A 75 -6.07 15.30 -2.73
C LEU A 75 -5.63 16.72 -3.21
N GLY A 76 -5.02 16.83 -4.39
CA GLY A 76 -4.52 18.09 -4.93
C GLY A 76 -3.25 18.60 -4.23
N ILE A 77 -2.47 17.71 -3.61
CA ILE A 77 -1.23 18.05 -2.89
C ILE A 77 -0.02 17.31 -3.48
N PRO A 78 1.20 17.87 -3.35
CA PRO A 78 2.40 17.18 -3.83
C PRO A 78 2.75 15.96 -2.95
N ASP A 79 3.37 14.94 -3.58
CA ASP A 79 3.85 13.74 -2.90
C ASP A 79 5.23 13.98 -2.26
N ILE A 80 5.23 14.65 -1.11
CA ILE A 80 6.42 15.04 -0.34
C ILE A 80 6.29 14.75 1.17
N GLY A 81 5.53 13.71 1.53
CA GLY A 81 5.36 13.29 2.93
C GLY A 81 4.42 14.17 3.75
N ILE A 82 3.50 14.91 3.11
CA ILE A 82 2.52 15.77 3.80
C ILE A 82 1.15 15.13 3.96
N THR A 83 0.90 13.98 3.34
CA THR A 83 -0.28 13.16 3.59
C THR A 83 -0.24 12.59 5.01
N THR A 84 -1.39 12.49 5.65
CA THR A 84 -1.49 11.96 7.01
C THR A 84 -1.92 10.49 7.01
N LEU A 85 -1.56 9.76 8.06
CA LEU A 85 -2.05 8.40 8.27
C LEU A 85 -3.59 8.32 8.18
N LYS A 86 -4.30 9.33 8.68
CA LYS A 86 -5.77 9.38 8.66
C LYS A 86 -6.31 9.45 7.24
N GLU A 87 -5.78 10.31 6.39
CA GLU A 87 -6.21 10.48 4.99
C GLU A 87 -5.96 9.20 4.19
N VAL A 88 -4.73 8.66 4.30
CA VAL A 88 -4.34 7.42 3.61
C VAL A 88 -5.19 6.25 4.10
N SER A 89 -5.36 6.08 5.41
CA SER A 89 -6.15 5.02 6.01
C SER A 89 -7.61 5.05 5.59
N TYR A 90 -8.22 6.23 5.56
CA TYR A 90 -9.61 6.40 5.15
C TYR A 90 -9.84 5.92 3.71
N ARG A 91 -9.02 6.37 2.77
CA ARG A 91 -9.10 5.96 1.36
C ARG A 91 -8.73 4.49 1.17
N ALA A 92 -7.68 4.02 1.84
CA ALA A 92 -7.23 2.64 1.76
C ALA A 92 -8.32 1.65 2.23
N ASN A 93 -9.04 1.97 3.30
CA ASN A 93 -10.19 1.17 3.75
C ASN A 93 -11.31 1.13 2.70
N GLN A 94 -11.65 2.27 2.09
CA GLN A 94 -12.66 2.32 1.03
C GLN A 94 -12.31 1.39 -0.15
N ILE A 95 -11.03 1.35 -0.52
CA ILE A 95 -10.51 0.49 -1.61
C ILE A 95 -10.49 -0.98 -1.18
N ALA A 96 -9.95 -1.28 0.00
CA ALA A 96 -9.75 -2.65 0.46
C ALA A 96 -11.07 -3.42 0.66
N ARG A 97 -12.14 -2.74 1.06
CA ARG A 97 -13.44 -3.36 1.34
C ARG A 97 -14.31 -3.64 0.13
N ILE A 98 -13.94 -3.14 -1.07
CA ILE A 98 -14.82 -3.22 -2.26
C ILE A 98 -14.59 -4.48 -3.10
N SER A 99 -13.50 -5.19 -2.90
CA SER A 99 -13.16 -6.39 -3.68
C SER A 99 -12.57 -7.50 -2.82
N ASP A 100 -12.59 -8.73 -3.34
CA ASP A 100 -12.00 -9.91 -2.69
C ASP A 100 -10.47 -10.00 -2.87
N LEU A 101 -9.85 -9.01 -3.55
CA LEU A 101 -8.42 -8.98 -3.76
C LEU A 101 -7.65 -8.51 -2.53
N PRO A 102 -6.45 -9.05 -2.28
CA PRO A 102 -5.53 -8.48 -1.31
C PRO A 102 -5.09 -7.09 -1.75
N SER A 103 -4.95 -6.17 -0.79
CA SER A 103 -4.54 -4.78 -1.04
C SER A 103 -3.25 -4.47 -0.30
N ILE A 104 -2.28 -3.90 -1.01
CA ILE A 104 -1.00 -3.39 -0.47
C ILE A 104 -1.01 -1.88 -0.57
N VAL A 105 -0.67 -1.19 0.52
CA VAL A 105 -0.67 0.27 0.60
C VAL A 105 0.75 0.83 0.74
N ASP A 106 0.98 1.97 0.13
CA ASP A 106 2.15 2.81 0.36
C ASP A 106 2.04 3.47 1.74
N ALA A 107 2.98 3.16 2.63
CA ALA A 107 3.04 3.71 3.98
C ALA A 107 4.06 4.85 4.09
N ASP A 108 4.59 5.34 2.98
CA ASP A 108 5.67 6.33 2.98
C ASP A 108 6.80 5.90 3.95
N THR A 109 7.20 6.78 4.86
CA THR A 109 8.21 6.50 5.91
C THR A 109 7.62 5.89 7.19
N GLY A 110 6.29 5.64 7.24
CA GLY A 110 5.58 5.11 8.41
C GLY A 110 4.81 6.16 9.22
N PHE A 111 4.57 7.35 8.66
CA PHE A 111 3.77 8.44 9.25
C PHE A 111 4.20 8.81 10.69
N GLY A 112 5.50 8.85 10.97
CA GLY A 112 6.07 9.22 12.26
C GLY A 112 5.85 8.21 13.40
N ASN A 113 4.98 7.22 13.22
CA ASN A 113 4.73 6.14 14.20
C ASN A 113 4.42 4.83 13.50
N CYS A 114 5.47 4.08 13.19
CA CYS A 114 5.39 2.83 12.44
C CYS A 114 4.44 1.81 13.09
N LYS A 115 4.50 1.65 14.42
CA LYS A 115 3.62 0.74 15.16
C LYS A 115 2.14 1.07 14.91
N LYS A 116 1.75 2.32 15.16
CA LYS A 116 0.37 2.77 14.96
C LYS A 116 -0.07 2.61 13.50
N THR A 117 0.83 2.85 12.56
CA THR A 117 0.56 2.71 11.12
C THR A 117 0.21 1.26 10.77
N ILE A 118 1.01 0.30 11.23
CA ILE A 118 0.78 -1.12 10.95
C ILE A 118 -0.53 -1.59 11.60
N GLU A 119 -0.74 -1.30 12.89
CA GLU A 119 -1.97 -1.65 13.60
C GLU A 119 -3.21 -1.07 12.89
N THR A 120 -3.14 0.20 12.45
CA THR A 120 -4.23 0.86 11.74
C THR A 120 -4.53 0.18 10.38
N PHE A 121 -3.52 -0.07 9.58
CA PHE A 121 -3.71 -0.70 8.28
C PHE A 121 -4.24 -2.13 8.39
N GLU A 122 -3.77 -2.87 9.37
CA GLU A 122 -4.24 -4.21 9.64
C GLU A 122 -5.71 -4.25 10.06
N ASP A 123 -6.12 -3.35 10.98
CA ASP A 123 -7.50 -3.21 11.46
C ASP A 123 -8.46 -2.77 10.33
N LEU A 124 -7.97 -2.01 9.36
CA LEU A 124 -8.74 -1.57 8.19
C LEU A 124 -8.81 -2.61 7.06
N GLY A 125 -8.27 -3.80 7.26
CA GLY A 125 -8.43 -4.92 6.34
C GLY A 125 -7.42 -4.97 5.20
N LEU A 126 -6.35 -4.21 5.26
CA LEU A 126 -5.26 -4.28 4.28
C LEU A 126 -4.49 -5.59 4.42
N SER A 127 -3.85 -6.02 3.35
CA SER A 127 -3.08 -7.26 3.31
C SER A 127 -1.59 -7.06 3.51
N GLY A 128 -1.13 -5.84 3.39
CA GLY A 128 0.25 -5.44 3.61
C GLY A 128 0.50 -3.98 3.29
N CYS A 129 1.70 -3.54 3.58
CA CYS A 129 2.18 -2.21 3.19
C CYS A 129 3.67 -2.26 2.84
N HIS A 130 4.14 -1.27 2.10
CA HIS A 130 5.58 -1.01 2.02
C HIS A 130 5.95 0.25 2.81
N ILE A 131 7.16 0.24 3.37
CA ILE A 131 7.74 1.34 4.15
C ILE A 131 9.12 1.63 3.56
N GLU A 132 9.42 2.91 3.32
CA GLU A 132 10.69 3.34 2.74
C GLU A 132 11.66 3.92 3.75
N ASP A 133 12.95 3.92 3.38
CA ASP A 133 14.06 4.39 4.21
C ASP A 133 14.40 5.87 4.02
N GLN A 134 13.52 6.68 3.42
CA GLN A 134 13.68 8.11 3.37
C GLN A 134 13.45 8.75 4.75
N ILE A 135 13.91 10.00 4.91
CA ILE A 135 13.54 10.86 6.05
C ILE A 135 12.04 11.21 5.97
N ASP A 136 11.45 11.71 7.05
CA ASP A 136 10.00 12.00 7.08
C ASP A 136 9.56 13.07 6.07
N GLN A 137 10.45 14.01 5.73
CA GLN A 137 10.27 14.96 4.63
C GLN A 137 10.63 14.30 3.28
N LYS A 138 10.06 13.13 3.04
CA LYS A 138 10.37 12.32 1.87
C LYS A 138 10.11 13.04 0.55
N ARG A 139 10.70 12.55 -0.51
CA ARG A 139 10.43 12.97 -1.89
C ARG A 139 9.86 11.82 -2.69
N CYS A 140 8.99 12.14 -3.64
CA CYS A 140 8.49 11.15 -4.59
C CYS A 140 9.66 10.36 -5.21
N GLY A 141 9.48 9.05 -5.38
CA GLY A 141 10.50 8.16 -5.93
C GLY A 141 11.12 8.60 -7.26
N HIS A 142 10.42 9.45 -8.02
CA HIS A 142 10.87 10.00 -9.32
C HIS A 142 11.66 11.33 -9.20
N LEU A 143 11.74 11.91 -8.00
CA LEU A 143 12.44 13.18 -7.77
C LEU A 143 13.87 12.95 -7.29
N ASP A 144 14.75 13.91 -7.64
CA ASP A 144 16.12 13.96 -7.15
C ASP A 144 16.23 14.50 -5.71
N ASN A 145 17.46 14.48 -5.17
CA ASN A 145 17.81 14.99 -3.84
C ASN A 145 17.02 14.27 -2.71
N LYS A 146 16.92 12.96 -2.79
CA LYS A 146 16.40 12.14 -1.70
C LYS A 146 17.41 12.08 -0.56
N GLU A 147 16.87 12.04 0.65
CA GLU A 147 17.65 11.81 1.86
C GLU A 147 17.13 10.54 2.54
N ILE A 148 18.05 9.69 2.99
CA ILE A 148 17.72 8.41 3.62
C ILE A 148 18.20 8.37 5.07
N ILE A 149 17.48 7.62 5.90
CA ILE A 149 17.86 7.41 7.28
C ILE A 149 19.02 6.41 7.38
N PRO A 150 19.82 6.42 8.47
CA PRO A 150 20.86 5.43 8.72
C PRO A 150 20.30 4.00 8.69
N LEU A 151 21.12 3.05 8.20
CA LEU A 151 20.76 1.64 8.06
C LEU A 151 20.14 1.04 9.33
N ASN A 152 20.77 1.25 10.48
CA ASN A 152 20.30 0.74 11.76
C ASN A 152 18.92 1.29 12.14
N LYS A 153 18.62 2.55 11.80
CA LYS A 153 17.30 3.16 12.05
C LYS A 153 16.20 2.53 11.20
N MET A 154 16.52 2.18 9.95
CA MET A 154 15.54 1.47 9.12
C MET A 154 15.33 0.03 9.59
N VAL A 155 16.39 -0.67 10.00
CA VAL A 155 16.31 -2.00 10.63
C VAL A 155 15.39 -1.96 11.87
N ASP A 156 15.58 -0.97 12.76
CA ASP A 156 14.73 -0.79 13.94
C ASP A 156 13.25 -0.51 13.55
N LYS A 157 13.05 0.28 12.49
CA LYS A 157 11.72 0.57 11.95
C LYS A 157 11.04 -0.69 11.41
N ILE A 158 11.76 -1.53 10.67
CA ILE A 158 11.25 -2.80 10.13
C ILE A 158 10.91 -3.75 11.28
N LYS A 159 11.79 -3.93 12.26
CA LYS A 159 11.53 -4.75 13.46
C LYS A 159 10.29 -4.26 14.21
N THR A 160 10.13 -2.95 14.35
CA THR A 160 8.92 -2.37 14.95
C THR A 160 7.68 -2.72 14.14
N ALA A 161 7.73 -2.60 12.81
CA ALA A 161 6.63 -2.96 11.93
C ALA A 161 6.25 -4.44 12.06
N VAL A 162 7.23 -5.33 12.00
CA VAL A 162 7.05 -6.79 12.10
C VAL A 162 6.47 -7.17 13.46
N ASN A 163 6.97 -6.61 14.55
CA ASN A 163 6.51 -6.91 15.91
C ASN A 163 5.13 -6.31 16.25
N SER A 164 4.66 -5.36 15.45
CA SER A 164 3.36 -4.68 15.67
C SER A 164 2.19 -5.40 15.01
N LYS A 165 2.46 -6.39 14.16
CA LYS A 165 1.41 -7.17 13.50
C LYS A 165 0.65 -8.03 14.52
N LYS A 166 -0.68 -8.09 14.37
CA LYS A 166 -1.56 -9.04 15.05
C LYS A 166 -1.69 -10.33 14.25
N ASP A 167 -1.67 -10.22 12.91
CA ASP A 167 -1.74 -11.34 11.97
C ASP A 167 -0.39 -11.52 11.26
N ASN A 168 0.26 -12.66 11.47
CA ASN A 168 1.54 -12.98 10.83
C ASN A 168 1.48 -12.99 9.30
N ASN A 169 0.28 -13.10 8.72
CA ASN A 169 0.11 -13.04 7.27
C ASN A 169 0.13 -11.62 6.71
N PHE A 170 0.00 -10.58 7.55
CA PHE A 170 0.16 -9.19 7.08
C PHE A 170 1.56 -8.98 6.52
N LEU A 171 1.66 -8.48 5.28
CA LEU A 171 2.93 -8.36 4.57
C LEU A 171 3.59 -7.00 4.86
N ILE A 172 4.81 -7.04 5.38
CA ILE A 172 5.69 -5.85 5.45
C ILE A 172 6.67 -5.94 4.30
N ILE A 173 6.76 -4.89 3.50
CA ILE A 173 7.68 -4.75 2.38
C ILE A 173 8.62 -3.60 2.70
N ALA A 174 9.90 -3.89 2.88
CA ALA A 174 10.92 -2.86 3.03
C ALA A 174 11.30 -2.33 1.65
N ARG A 175 11.17 -1.02 1.45
CA ARG A 175 11.62 -0.30 0.26
C ARG A 175 12.88 0.49 0.58
N THR A 176 13.83 0.54 -0.35
CA THR A 176 14.99 1.42 -0.23
C THR A 176 15.13 2.33 -1.43
N ASP A 177 15.40 3.58 -1.19
CA ASP A 177 15.77 4.59 -2.18
C ASP A 177 17.29 4.88 -2.21
N ALA A 178 18.08 4.03 -1.55
CA ALA A 178 19.52 4.21 -1.35
C ALA A 178 20.36 4.23 -2.65
N ASN A 179 19.86 3.63 -3.73
CA ASN A 179 20.67 3.50 -4.96
C ASN A 179 21.11 4.87 -5.54
N ILE A 180 20.24 5.86 -5.47
CA ILE A 180 20.55 7.23 -5.96
C ILE A 180 21.46 7.97 -4.98
N VAL A 181 21.41 7.63 -3.68
CA VAL A 181 22.12 8.36 -2.60
C VAL A 181 23.49 7.73 -2.32
N GLU A 182 23.56 6.41 -2.21
CA GLU A 182 24.75 5.67 -1.74
C GLU A 182 25.30 4.69 -2.79
N GLY A 183 24.61 4.49 -3.91
CA GLY A 183 24.96 3.55 -4.99
C GLY A 183 24.57 2.11 -4.71
N ILE A 184 24.72 1.27 -5.75
CA ILE A 184 24.17 -0.09 -5.78
C ILE A 184 24.74 -1.02 -4.69
N ASN A 185 26.02 -0.92 -4.37
CA ASN A 185 26.64 -1.81 -3.38
C ASN A 185 26.05 -1.57 -1.98
N LYS A 186 25.85 -0.31 -1.60
CA LYS A 186 25.22 0.05 -0.33
C LYS A 186 23.74 -0.31 -0.30
N THR A 187 23.05 -0.20 -1.44
CA THR A 187 21.67 -0.64 -1.57
C THR A 187 21.54 -2.15 -1.30
N ILE A 188 22.42 -2.97 -1.86
CA ILE A 188 22.44 -4.41 -1.63
C ILE A 188 22.72 -4.74 -0.14
N GLU A 189 23.65 -4.01 0.50
CA GLU A 189 23.94 -4.15 1.93
C GLU A 189 22.66 -3.85 2.77
N ARG A 190 21.94 -2.77 2.46
CA ARG A 190 20.68 -2.42 3.11
C ARG A 190 19.62 -3.49 2.93
N VAL A 191 19.39 -3.95 1.70
CA VAL A 191 18.36 -4.97 1.41
C VAL A 191 18.61 -6.25 2.21
N LYS A 192 19.86 -6.73 2.30
CA LYS A 192 20.20 -7.88 3.13
C LYS A 192 19.88 -7.65 4.61
N ALA A 193 20.25 -6.48 5.15
CA ALA A 193 19.97 -6.15 6.54
C ALA A 193 18.45 -6.01 6.81
N TYR A 194 17.67 -5.60 5.81
CA TYR A 194 16.22 -5.51 5.91
C TYR A 194 15.53 -6.87 5.86
N GLU A 195 16.11 -7.82 5.09
CA GLU A 195 15.62 -9.20 5.02
C GLU A 195 15.83 -9.93 6.36
N ASP A 196 16.94 -9.65 7.05
CA ASP A 196 17.28 -10.24 8.35
C ASP A 196 16.46 -9.64 9.53
N ALA A 197 15.74 -8.56 9.32
CA ALA A 197 15.03 -7.82 10.35
C ALA A 197 13.58 -8.28 10.52
#